data_932bbd9536851eb61ca8522592c26166
#
_entry.id   932bbd9536851eb61ca8522592c26166
#
_cell.length_a   1.000
_cell.length_b   1.000
_cell.length_c   1.000
_cell.angle_alpha   90.00
_cell.angle_beta   90.00
_cell.angle_gamma   90.00
#
_symmetry.space_group_name_H-M   'P 1'
#
loop_
_entity.id
_entity.type
_entity.pdbx_description
1 polymer ?
#
loop_
_entity_poly.entity_id
_entity_poly.type
_entity_poly.pdbx_seq_one_letter_code
_entity_poly.pdbx_strand_id
1 'polypeptide(L)'
;MCSSDLGATGTTTVSAFGGTITDTRIWNDHADDMAAVGLVLPSDIGFQVAAEGSNQKTNITGSADPATTGGHIDTAGRRMISNYGLEDCCGVMWQWLADQSYRNDDASYLGTWSYYALPGNKGSIYRQGGAGDVKLLAGGTWYNGTSCGSRSRSAYYYRWYAVTSLGARGCARRHAGVS
;
A
#
# COMPACT_ATOMS: atom_id res chain seq x y z
N MET A 1 -8.14 -13.74 2.07
CA MET A 1 -6.66 -13.72 2.09
C MET A 1 -6.21 -12.65 1.10
N CYS A 2 -5.36 -11.73 1.51
CA CYS A 2 -4.72 -10.81 0.57
C CYS A 2 -3.56 -11.55 -0.09
N SER A 3 -3.36 -11.39 -1.38
CA SER A 3 -2.21 -11.98 -2.08
C SER A 3 -0.95 -11.14 -1.86
N SER A 4 0.20 -11.74 -1.97
CA SER A 4 1.47 -11.03 -2.16
C SER A 4 1.41 -10.21 -3.44
N ASP A 5 2.27 -9.20 -3.55
CA ASP A 5 2.27 -8.23 -4.67
C ASP A 5 1.95 -8.84 -6.03
N LEU A 6 1.07 -8.18 -6.75
CA LEU A 6 0.65 -8.63 -8.06
C LEU A 6 1.51 -7.95 -9.12
N GLY A 7 2.35 -8.75 -9.76
CA GLY A 7 2.98 -8.37 -11.01
C GLY A 7 2.04 -8.64 -12.19
N ALA A 8 2.07 -7.80 -13.19
CA ALA A 8 1.38 -8.07 -14.45
C ALA A 8 2.39 -8.55 -15.49
N THR A 9 2.13 -9.72 -16.07
CA THR A 9 2.80 -10.16 -17.30
C THR A 9 1.74 -10.22 -18.39
N GLY A 10 1.76 -9.24 -19.28
CA GLY A 10 0.75 -9.14 -20.32
C GLY A 10 -0.63 -8.81 -19.77
N THR A 11 -1.63 -9.64 -20.04
CA THR A 11 -3.02 -9.47 -19.59
C THR A 11 -3.36 -10.24 -18.30
N THR A 12 -2.40 -10.93 -17.70
CA THR A 12 -2.64 -11.79 -16.54
C THR A 12 -1.98 -11.20 -15.30
N THR A 13 -2.79 -10.91 -14.30
CA THR A 13 -2.33 -10.50 -12.97
C THR A 13 -1.99 -11.75 -12.16
N VAL A 14 -0.74 -11.89 -11.74
CA VAL A 14 -0.28 -13.04 -10.94
C VAL A 14 0.41 -12.58 -9.67
N SER A 15 0.22 -13.33 -8.61
CA SER A 15 1.01 -13.17 -7.39
C SER A 15 2.25 -14.04 -7.54
N ALA A 16 3.40 -13.41 -7.76
CA ALA A 16 4.66 -14.10 -7.96
C ALA A 16 5.77 -13.47 -7.15
N PHE A 17 6.64 -14.31 -6.62
CA PHE A 17 7.90 -13.88 -6.03
C PHE A 17 8.90 -13.56 -7.16
N GLY A 18 9.56 -12.42 -7.09
CA GLY A 18 10.47 -11.99 -8.15
C GLY A 18 9.80 -11.62 -9.47
N GLY A 19 8.48 -11.39 -9.45
CA GLY A 19 7.74 -10.90 -10.60
C GLY A 19 7.97 -9.41 -10.87
N THR A 20 7.63 -8.95 -12.08
CA THR A 20 7.68 -7.55 -12.43
C THR A 20 6.61 -6.77 -11.68
N ILE A 21 6.99 -5.65 -11.08
CA ILE A 21 6.06 -4.75 -10.40
C ILE A 21 5.17 -4.05 -11.43
N THR A 22 3.88 -3.95 -11.11
CA THR A 22 2.94 -3.11 -11.86
C THR A 22 2.79 -1.80 -11.13
N ASP A 23 3.36 -0.77 -11.67
CA ASP A 23 3.31 0.60 -11.18
C ASP A 23 2.82 1.59 -12.24
N THR A 24 2.92 2.88 -11.97
CA THR A 24 2.61 3.96 -12.92
C THR A 24 1.22 3.82 -13.57
N ARG A 25 0.26 3.33 -12.77
CA ARG A 25 -1.13 3.14 -13.16
C ARG A 25 -2.06 3.83 -12.17
N ILE A 26 -3.21 4.28 -12.67
CA ILE A 26 -4.23 4.92 -11.86
C ILE A 26 -4.97 3.91 -10.98
N TRP A 27 -5.68 4.39 -9.97
CA TRP A 27 -6.45 3.53 -9.07
C TRP A 27 -7.44 2.62 -9.79
N ASN A 28 -8.13 3.15 -10.81
CA ASN A 28 -9.12 2.39 -11.56
C ASN A 28 -8.50 1.20 -12.29
N ASP A 29 -7.33 1.39 -12.92
CA ASP A 29 -6.63 0.32 -13.63
C ASP A 29 -6.28 -0.83 -12.68
N HIS A 30 -5.78 -0.51 -11.48
CA HIS A 30 -5.50 -1.52 -10.47
C HIS A 30 -6.78 -2.22 -9.98
N ALA A 31 -7.88 -1.49 -9.81
CA ALA A 31 -9.15 -2.07 -9.41
C ALA A 31 -9.71 -3.03 -10.47
N ASP A 32 -9.58 -2.66 -11.74
CA ASP A 32 -10.01 -3.48 -12.88
C ASP A 32 -9.15 -4.75 -13.03
N ASP A 33 -7.83 -4.64 -12.86
CA ASP A 33 -6.92 -5.79 -12.85
C ASP A 33 -7.29 -6.79 -11.74
N MET A 34 -7.59 -6.29 -10.54
CA MET A 34 -8.04 -7.15 -9.44
C MET A 34 -9.38 -7.82 -9.78
N ALA A 35 -10.33 -7.06 -10.33
CA ALA A 35 -11.64 -7.58 -10.71
C ALA A 35 -11.54 -8.66 -11.78
N ALA A 36 -10.64 -8.51 -12.74
CA ALA A 36 -10.42 -9.48 -13.82
C ALA A 36 -10.01 -10.87 -13.31
N VAL A 37 -9.39 -10.96 -12.13
CA VAL A 37 -8.99 -12.22 -11.48
C VAL A 37 -9.86 -12.56 -10.27
N GLY A 38 -11.01 -11.93 -10.12
CA GLY A 38 -11.96 -12.22 -9.04
C GLY A 38 -11.55 -11.68 -7.66
N LEU A 39 -10.59 -10.76 -7.62
CA LEU A 39 -10.12 -10.10 -6.41
C LEU A 39 -10.69 -8.69 -6.29
N VAL A 40 -10.40 -8.03 -5.17
CA VAL A 40 -10.67 -6.61 -4.92
C VAL A 40 -9.46 -5.97 -4.25
N LEU A 41 -9.36 -4.65 -4.33
CA LEU A 41 -8.41 -3.91 -3.51
C LEU A 41 -8.74 -4.09 -2.02
N PRO A 42 -7.74 -4.17 -1.12
CA PRO A 42 -7.99 -4.30 0.30
C PRO A 42 -8.65 -3.05 0.86
N SER A 43 -9.54 -3.23 1.83
CA SER A 43 -9.95 -2.13 2.69
C SER A 43 -8.83 -1.73 3.66
N ASP A 44 -8.94 -0.56 4.29
CA ASP A 44 -8.00 -0.11 5.30
C ASP A 44 -7.84 -1.12 6.45
N ILE A 45 -8.92 -1.62 6.98
CA ILE A 45 -8.90 -2.64 8.03
C ILE A 45 -8.29 -3.94 7.50
N GLY A 46 -8.68 -4.36 6.29
CA GLY A 46 -8.13 -5.56 5.66
C GLY A 46 -6.63 -5.49 5.47
N PHE A 47 -6.13 -4.34 5.04
CA PHE A 47 -4.69 -4.13 4.91
C PHE A 47 -3.97 -4.17 6.27
N GLN A 48 -4.51 -3.51 7.31
CA GLN A 48 -3.89 -3.51 8.64
C GLN A 48 -3.74 -4.93 9.21
N VAL A 49 -4.78 -5.75 9.06
CA VAL A 49 -4.73 -7.16 9.48
C VAL A 49 -3.73 -7.94 8.65
N ALA A 50 -3.77 -7.81 7.34
CA ALA A 50 -2.88 -8.54 6.43
C ALA A 50 -1.39 -8.20 6.64
N ALA A 51 -1.10 -6.94 6.95
CA ALA A 51 0.25 -6.43 7.18
C ALA A 51 0.73 -6.57 8.64
N GLU A 52 -0.03 -7.21 9.52
CA GLU A 52 0.37 -7.43 10.91
C GLU A 52 1.69 -8.21 10.97
N GLY A 53 2.63 -7.74 11.80
CA GLY A 53 3.96 -8.34 11.93
C GLY A 53 4.96 -7.95 10.84
N SER A 54 4.53 -7.23 9.80
CA SER A 54 5.43 -6.65 8.80
C SER A 54 6.35 -5.60 9.41
N ASN A 55 7.35 -5.17 8.65
CA ASN A 55 8.29 -4.12 9.07
C ASN A 55 7.56 -2.84 9.50
N GLN A 56 8.11 -2.19 10.53
CA GLN A 56 7.61 -0.93 11.08
C GLN A 56 8.77 0.06 11.16
N LYS A 57 8.55 1.31 10.77
CA LYS A 57 9.53 2.41 10.80
C LYS A 57 10.80 2.12 9.99
N THR A 58 10.73 1.23 9.03
CA THR A 58 11.83 0.86 8.16
C THR A 58 11.31 0.69 6.74
N ASN A 59 12.18 0.88 5.76
CA ASN A 59 11.92 0.73 4.33
C ASN A 59 12.92 -0.27 3.74
N ILE A 60 12.77 -0.56 2.47
CA ILE A 60 13.67 -1.46 1.73
C ILE A 60 15.15 -1.05 1.90
N THR A 61 16.02 -2.01 2.07
CA THR A 61 17.47 -1.80 2.12
C THR A 61 17.94 -1.14 0.82
N GLY A 62 18.80 -0.11 0.97
CA GLY A 62 19.29 0.67 -0.15
C GLY A 62 18.33 1.75 -0.64
N SER A 63 17.12 1.81 -0.15
CA SER A 63 16.09 2.81 -0.51
C SER A 63 15.94 3.00 -2.02
N ALA A 64 16.09 1.91 -2.79
CA ALA A 64 15.96 1.90 -4.24
C ALA A 64 14.53 1.58 -4.67
N ASP A 65 14.14 2.11 -5.82
CA ASP A 65 12.89 1.73 -6.49
C ASP A 65 12.91 0.22 -6.77
N PRO A 66 11.97 -0.55 -6.23
CA PRO A 66 12.00 -2.00 -6.38
C PRO A 66 11.73 -2.41 -7.83
N ALA A 67 12.57 -3.28 -8.36
CA ALA A 67 12.40 -3.81 -9.72
C ALA A 67 11.52 -5.07 -9.77
N THR A 68 11.37 -5.75 -8.63
CA THR A 68 10.65 -7.02 -8.53
C THR A 68 9.79 -7.08 -7.29
N THR A 69 8.85 -8.02 -7.27
CA THR A 69 7.97 -8.31 -6.12
C THR A 69 8.62 -9.31 -5.16
N GLY A 70 8.45 -9.09 -3.87
CA GLY A 70 8.82 -10.01 -2.80
C GLY A 70 10.33 -10.15 -2.52
N GLY A 71 10.63 -10.76 -1.40
CA GLY A 71 12.01 -11.09 -1.02
C GLY A 71 12.87 -9.96 -0.50
N HIS A 72 12.34 -8.77 -0.37
CA HIS A 72 13.09 -7.62 0.08
C HIS A 72 13.47 -7.73 1.56
N ILE A 73 14.56 -7.05 1.89
CA ILE A 73 15.06 -6.91 3.25
C ILE A 73 14.97 -5.43 3.64
N ASP A 74 14.53 -5.13 4.84
CA ASP A 74 14.44 -3.75 5.32
C ASP A 74 15.78 -3.20 5.79
N THR A 75 15.82 -1.89 6.05
CA THR A 75 17.03 -1.19 6.51
C THR A 75 17.57 -1.71 7.84
N ALA A 76 16.81 -2.51 8.59
CA ALA A 76 17.26 -3.20 9.80
C ALA A 76 17.76 -4.64 9.52
N GLY A 77 17.84 -5.05 8.27
CA GLY A 77 18.32 -6.37 7.87
C GLY A 77 17.30 -7.50 8.05
N ARG A 78 16.01 -7.18 8.21
CA ARG A 78 14.95 -8.15 8.39
C ARG A 78 14.18 -8.35 7.10
N ARG A 79 13.67 -9.55 6.87
CA ARG A 79 12.76 -9.82 5.77
C ARG A 79 11.44 -9.05 5.95
N MET A 80 10.96 -8.44 4.87
CA MET A 80 9.75 -7.62 4.87
C MET A 80 8.52 -8.50 4.66
N ILE A 81 8.16 -9.26 5.70
CA ILE A 81 7.08 -10.24 5.65
C ILE A 81 6.13 -10.07 6.83
N SER A 82 4.82 -10.23 6.60
CA SER A 82 3.82 -10.21 7.66
C SER A 82 3.71 -11.55 8.40
N ASN A 83 3.00 -11.58 9.53
CA ASN A 83 2.68 -12.80 10.27
C ASN A 83 1.91 -13.84 9.43
N TYR A 84 1.31 -13.41 8.34
CA TYR A 84 0.55 -14.26 7.42
C TYR A 84 1.33 -14.65 6.15
N GLY A 85 2.63 -14.37 6.12
CA GLY A 85 3.49 -14.71 4.98
C GLY A 85 3.37 -13.77 3.79
N LEU A 86 2.78 -12.58 3.95
CA LEU A 86 2.68 -11.61 2.87
C LEU A 86 3.95 -10.77 2.80
N GLU A 87 4.53 -10.73 1.61
CA GLU A 87 5.75 -9.96 1.34
C GLU A 87 5.43 -8.49 1.11
N ASP A 88 6.39 -7.63 1.43
CA ASP A 88 6.44 -6.23 1.02
C ASP A 88 5.18 -5.39 1.35
N CYS A 89 4.53 -5.70 2.46
CA CYS A 89 3.36 -4.93 2.88
C CYS A 89 3.67 -3.47 3.21
N CYS A 90 4.89 -3.17 3.65
CA CYS A 90 5.27 -1.84 4.13
C CYS A 90 6.68 -1.47 3.67
N GLY A 91 6.89 -0.19 3.31
CA GLY A 91 8.22 0.34 3.02
C GLY A 91 8.82 -0.07 1.68
N VAL A 92 8.01 -0.56 0.76
CA VAL A 92 8.39 -0.85 -0.63
C VAL A 92 7.67 0.10 -1.58
N MET A 93 6.36 -0.01 -1.67
CA MET A 93 5.51 0.88 -2.47
C MET A 93 4.26 1.24 -1.68
N TRP A 94 3.72 2.42 -1.89
CA TRP A 94 2.37 2.73 -1.47
C TRP A 94 1.38 1.78 -2.16
N GLN A 95 0.45 1.25 -1.41
CA GLN A 95 -0.55 0.32 -1.93
C GLN A 95 -1.93 0.95 -1.90
N TRP A 96 -2.58 0.98 -3.05
CA TRP A 96 -3.93 1.48 -3.18
C TRP A 96 -4.91 0.66 -2.35
N LEU A 97 -5.76 1.36 -1.60
CA LEU A 97 -6.87 0.79 -0.87
C LEU A 97 -8.19 1.00 -1.62
N ALA A 98 -9.20 0.20 -1.30
CA ALA A 98 -10.57 0.41 -1.78
C ALA A 98 -11.18 1.68 -1.19
N ASP A 99 -10.74 2.06 0.00
CA ASP A 99 -11.28 3.19 0.76
C ASP A 99 -10.93 4.52 0.13
N GLN A 100 -11.83 5.46 0.31
CA GLN A 100 -11.65 6.84 -0.08
C GLN A 100 -11.95 7.78 1.08
N SER A 101 -11.45 8.98 0.99
CA SER A 101 -11.73 10.05 1.93
C SER A 101 -11.95 11.34 1.16
N TYR A 102 -12.78 12.20 1.68
CA TYR A 102 -12.83 13.58 1.24
C TYR A 102 -11.86 14.39 2.08
N ARG A 103 -10.86 14.94 1.41
CA ARG A 103 -9.91 15.81 2.09
C ARG A 103 -10.45 17.23 2.12
N ASN A 104 -10.55 17.79 3.31
CA ASN A 104 -11.01 19.17 3.55
C ASN A 104 -9.95 19.92 4.35
N ASP A 105 -8.71 19.84 3.90
CA ASP A 105 -7.59 20.55 4.52
C ASP A 105 -7.53 21.99 4.02
N ASP A 106 -6.90 22.87 4.81
CA ASP A 106 -6.58 24.21 4.38
C ASP A 106 -5.63 24.16 3.18
N ALA A 107 -5.96 24.90 2.12
CA ALA A 107 -5.17 24.96 0.89
C ALA A 107 -3.73 25.48 1.11
N SER A 108 -3.47 26.18 2.19
CA SER A 108 -2.14 26.63 2.58
C SER A 108 -1.28 25.57 3.25
N TYR A 109 -1.85 24.41 3.53
CA TYR A 109 -1.19 23.34 4.25
C TYR A 109 -0.21 22.59 3.35
N LEU A 110 1.08 22.70 3.63
CA LEU A 110 2.11 21.95 2.95
C LEU A 110 2.11 20.49 3.41
N GLY A 111 2.44 19.57 2.49
CA GLY A 111 2.49 18.13 2.78
C GLY A 111 3.33 17.82 4.02
N THR A 112 2.74 17.13 4.97
CA THR A 112 3.39 16.74 6.21
C THR A 112 2.88 15.41 6.74
N TRP A 113 3.72 14.78 7.57
CA TRP A 113 3.35 13.63 8.35
C TRP A 113 2.72 14.06 9.68
N SER A 114 1.62 13.42 10.03
CA SER A 114 1.03 13.50 11.36
C SER A 114 0.99 12.11 11.97
N TYR A 115 1.42 11.99 13.22
CA TYR A 115 1.33 10.73 13.94
C TYR A 115 -0.01 10.60 14.63
N TYR A 116 -0.57 9.40 14.61
CA TYR A 116 -1.72 9.11 15.45
C TYR A 116 -1.31 9.16 16.93
N ALA A 117 -2.20 9.64 17.78
CA ALA A 117 -1.98 9.71 19.22
C ALA A 117 -2.06 8.31 19.89
N LEU A 118 -1.26 7.37 19.39
CA LEU A 118 -1.16 6.01 19.92
C LEU A 118 0.17 5.84 20.65
N PRO A 119 0.21 5.06 21.72
CA PRO A 119 1.46 4.79 22.46
C PRO A 119 2.57 4.32 21.51
N GLY A 120 3.76 4.92 21.65
CA GLY A 120 4.92 4.60 20.81
C GLY A 120 4.86 5.17 19.38
N ASN A 121 4.02 6.20 19.13
CA ASN A 121 3.86 6.83 17.80
C ASN A 121 3.60 5.79 16.71
N LYS A 122 2.71 4.87 16.97
CA LYS A 122 2.33 3.83 16.02
C LYS A 122 1.34 4.38 14.99
N GLY A 123 1.76 4.35 13.74
CA GLY A 123 0.97 4.83 12.61
C GLY A 123 1.12 6.32 12.35
N SER A 124 1.07 6.66 11.10
CA SER A 124 1.16 8.04 10.61
C SER A 124 0.33 8.21 9.36
N ILE A 125 -0.12 9.44 9.13
CA ILE A 125 -0.82 9.84 7.92
C ILE A 125 -0.10 10.99 7.24
N TYR A 126 0.13 10.87 5.94
CA TYR A 126 0.60 11.96 5.09
C TYR A 126 -0.58 12.72 4.53
N ARG A 127 -0.59 14.04 4.74
CA ARG A 127 -1.63 14.94 4.26
C ARG A 127 -1.00 16.09 3.50
N GLN A 128 -1.71 16.60 2.52
CA GLN A 128 -1.36 17.83 1.83
C GLN A 128 -2.60 18.68 1.62
N GLY A 129 -2.42 19.99 1.59
CA GLY A 129 -3.50 20.96 1.46
C GLY A 129 -4.34 20.81 0.19
N GLY A 130 -5.53 21.39 0.24
CA GLY A 130 -6.54 21.35 -0.82
C GLY A 130 -7.66 20.36 -0.54
N ALA A 131 -8.88 20.73 -0.95
CA ALA A 131 -10.08 19.91 -0.80
C ALA A 131 -10.25 18.98 -1.99
N GLY A 132 -10.79 17.80 -1.77
CA GLY A 132 -11.13 16.85 -2.84
C GLY A 132 -11.16 15.40 -2.42
N ASP A 133 -11.72 14.59 -3.31
CA ASP A 133 -11.77 13.14 -3.15
C ASP A 133 -10.38 12.54 -3.35
N VAL A 134 -9.92 11.79 -2.38
CA VAL A 134 -8.66 11.05 -2.43
C VAL A 134 -8.90 9.57 -2.19
N LYS A 135 -8.09 8.73 -2.81
CA LYS A 135 -8.00 7.32 -2.48
C LYS A 135 -6.93 7.11 -1.42
N LEU A 136 -7.22 6.31 -0.42
CA LEU A 136 -6.24 6.01 0.61
C LEU A 136 -5.15 5.08 0.08
N LEU A 137 -3.95 5.31 0.55
CA LEU A 137 -2.78 4.49 0.34
C LEU A 137 -2.25 3.98 1.67
N ALA A 138 -1.61 2.83 1.66
CA ALA A 138 -1.09 2.18 2.84
C ALA A 138 0.36 1.74 2.68
N GLY A 139 1.06 1.59 3.80
CA GLY A 139 2.35 0.93 3.91
C GLY A 139 3.58 1.83 3.87
N GLY A 140 3.60 2.84 3.04
CA GLY A 140 4.80 3.66 2.78
C GLY A 140 5.69 3.09 1.67
N THR A 141 6.57 3.92 1.11
CA THR A 141 7.48 3.57 0.03
C THR A 141 8.90 3.33 0.53
N TRP A 142 9.79 2.91 -0.41
CA TRP A 142 11.21 2.69 -0.16
C TRP A 142 11.98 3.92 0.36
N TYR A 143 11.43 5.13 0.27
CA TYR A 143 12.06 6.37 0.74
C TYR A 143 11.35 7.02 1.94
N ASN A 144 10.30 6.43 2.49
CA ASN A 144 9.56 7.04 3.61
C ASN A 144 10.16 6.74 5.00
N GLY A 145 11.19 5.91 5.09
CA GLY A 145 11.96 5.68 6.31
C GLY A 145 11.09 5.30 7.50
N THR A 146 11.17 6.09 8.57
CA THR A 146 10.43 5.86 9.83
C THR A 146 8.93 6.04 9.72
N SER A 147 8.43 6.57 8.61
CA SER A 147 6.99 6.73 8.35
C SER A 147 6.35 5.48 7.75
N CYS A 148 7.12 4.44 7.43
CA CYS A 148 6.59 3.17 6.92
C CYS A 148 5.95 2.32 8.03
N GLY A 149 4.94 1.54 7.66
CA GLY A 149 4.34 0.56 8.56
C GLY A 149 2.90 0.21 8.20
N SER A 150 2.37 -0.84 8.83
CA SER A 150 1.01 -1.34 8.58
C SER A 150 -0.09 -0.30 8.83
N ARG A 151 0.19 0.69 9.67
CA ARG A 151 -0.71 1.82 9.97
C ARG A 151 -0.31 3.13 9.32
N SER A 152 0.64 3.12 8.40
CA SER A 152 1.00 4.30 7.61
C SER A 152 0.00 4.48 6.48
N ARG A 153 -0.49 5.71 6.35
CA ARG A 153 -1.47 6.09 5.34
C ARG A 153 -1.03 7.33 4.59
N SER A 154 -1.47 7.42 3.35
CA SER A 154 -1.45 8.67 2.61
C SER A 154 -2.87 9.00 2.13
N ALA A 155 -3.31 10.21 2.42
CA ALA A 155 -4.54 10.82 1.95
C ALA A 155 -4.21 11.97 1.00
N TYR A 156 -3.23 11.76 0.13
CA TYR A 156 -2.70 12.80 -0.75
C TYR A 156 -3.19 12.64 -2.19
N TYR A 157 -3.25 11.41 -2.70
CA TYR A 157 -3.43 11.16 -4.12
C TYR A 157 -4.89 11.01 -4.53
N TYR A 158 -5.22 11.68 -5.63
CA TYR A 158 -6.47 11.44 -6.34
C TYR A 158 -6.42 10.13 -7.11
N ARG A 159 -7.57 9.56 -7.44
CA ARG A 159 -7.69 8.27 -8.13
C ARG A 159 -6.98 8.18 -9.49
N TRP A 160 -6.74 9.29 -10.15
CA TRP A 160 -6.09 9.38 -11.47
C TRP A 160 -4.57 9.63 -11.38
N TYR A 161 -4.01 9.56 -10.19
CA TYR A 161 -2.57 9.73 -10.03
C TYR A 161 -1.85 8.42 -10.37
N ALA A 162 -0.74 8.52 -11.12
CA ALA A 162 0.05 7.38 -11.57
C ALA A 162 1.54 7.73 -11.47
N VAL A 163 2.26 7.06 -10.59
CA VAL A 163 3.71 7.22 -10.40
C VAL A 163 4.32 5.88 -9.99
N THR A 164 5.63 5.73 -10.14
CA THR A 164 6.37 4.49 -9.86
C THR A 164 6.25 4.01 -8.41
N SER A 165 5.97 4.90 -7.48
CA SER A 165 5.84 4.57 -6.05
C SER A 165 4.45 4.07 -5.62
N LEU A 166 3.52 3.91 -6.56
CA LEU A 166 2.17 3.44 -6.31
C LEU A 166 1.94 2.08 -6.95
N GLY A 167 1.47 1.13 -6.17
CA GLY A 167 1.11 -0.20 -6.61
C GLY A 167 -0.18 -0.67 -5.94
N ALA A 168 -0.49 -1.95 -6.07
CA ALA A 168 -1.67 -2.54 -5.46
C ALA A 168 -1.43 -4.01 -5.10
N ARG A 169 -2.30 -4.54 -4.24
CA ARG A 169 -2.46 -5.98 -4.00
C ARG A 169 -3.92 -6.36 -3.98
N GLY A 170 -4.22 -7.60 -4.34
CA GLY A 170 -5.57 -8.12 -4.34
C GLY A 170 -5.94 -8.84 -3.04
N CYS A 171 -7.21 -8.75 -2.67
CA CYS A 171 -7.81 -9.54 -1.62
C CYS A 171 -8.99 -10.33 -2.16
N ALA A 172 -9.15 -11.57 -1.71
CA ALA A 172 -10.34 -12.35 -2.02
C ALA A 172 -11.58 -11.67 -1.41
N ARG A 173 -12.66 -11.60 -2.18
CA ARG A 173 -13.96 -11.22 -1.62
C ARG A 173 -14.37 -12.27 -0.59
N ARG A 174 -14.81 -11.84 0.59
CA ARG A 174 -15.62 -12.73 1.42
C ARG A 174 -16.93 -12.98 0.67
N HIS A 175 -17.15 -14.17 0.21
CA HIS A 175 -18.53 -14.59 -0.06
C HIS A 175 -19.23 -14.57 1.30
N ALA A 176 -20.19 -13.66 1.47
CA ALA A 176 -21.20 -13.84 2.50
C ALA A 176 -21.86 -15.16 2.14
N GLY A 177 -21.58 -16.20 2.90
CA GLY A 177 -22.25 -17.46 2.75
C GLY A 177 -23.74 -17.19 2.89
N VAL A 178 -24.51 -17.48 1.84
CA VAL A 178 -25.96 -17.56 1.93
C VAL A 178 -26.20 -18.80 2.77
N SER A 179 -26.47 -18.57 4.08
CA SER A 179 -27.01 -19.58 4.98
C SER A 179 -28.47 -19.79 4.70
#